data_c837e7096e2779a3c7b228183cc24514
#
_entry.id   c837e7096e2779a3c7b228183cc24514
#
_cell.length_a   1.000
_cell.length_b   1.000
_cell.length_c   1.000
_cell.angle_alpha   90.00
_cell.angle_beta   90.00
_cell.angle_gamma   90.00
#
_symmetry.space_group_name_H-M   'P 1'
#
loop_
_entity.id
_entity.type
_entity.pdbx_description
1 polymer ?
#
loop_
_entity_poly.entity_id
_entity_poly.type
_entity_poly.pdbx_seq_one_letter_code
_entity_poly.pdbx_strand_id
1 'polypeptide(L)'
;MGKGHLGFNSEIGELLKGKGDGFWDKVYYWHHNQKCLLGCSIQPDPKKSKTGGGVEASVGQGLKQRHAYSLLGLNEITGLTVDGKTDETVRLVRVRNPWGFGEWTGRWSDDSPEFNDPNNLKQITEQGNWGDDGEKVESNSKDGAFFMSFDDWRKYYTHLFAVRDFPDEYSGWRLTGEWSPDTAGGNNKRKTWASNPRFNFEVRGGGRALGCGPVALDLPSL
;
A
#
# COMPACT_ATOMS: atom_id res chain seq x y z
N MET A 1 -5.11 4.76 -27.64
CA MET A 1 -4.54 3.85 -26.61
C MET A 1 -4.19 4.69 -25.40
N GLY A 2 -5.14 4.89 -24.52
CA GLY A 2 -4.95 5.65 -23.28
C GLY A 2 -4.36 4.73 -22.24
N LYS A 3 -3.12 4.97 -21.84
CA LYS A 3 -2.57 4.39 -20.60
C LYS A 3 -3.39 4.99 -19.47
N GLY A 4 -4.28 4.19 -18.89
CA GLY A 4 -4.99 4.54 -17.66
C GLY A 4 -4.01 4.49 -16.49
N HIS A 5 -3.08 5.44 -16.46
CA HIS A 5 -2.55 5.88 -15.20
C HIS A 5 -3.72 6.56 -14.49
N LEU A 6 -4.16 6.01 -13.38
CA LEU A 6 -4.74 6.84 -12.33
C LEU A 6 -3.62 7.81 -11.93
N GLY A 7 -3.37 8.76 -12.81
CA GLY A 7 -2.43 9.82 -12.56
C GLY A 7 -2.90 10.51 -11.30
N PHE A 8 -2.00 10.67 -10.37
CA PHE A 8 -2.15 11.69 -9.35
C PHE A 8 -2.56 12.95 -10.10
N ASN A 9 -3.82 13.36 -9.99
CA ASN A 9 -4.27 14.62 -10.51
C ASN A 9 -3.32 15.70 -9.98
N SER A 10 -3.12 16.75 -10.75
CA SER A 10 -2.35 17.93 -10.32
C SER A 10 -2.70 18.38 -8.90
N GLU A 11 -3.95 18.23 -8.47
CA GLU A 11 -4.42 18.44 -7.10
C GLU A 11 -3.71 17.60 -6.04
N ILE A 12 -3.44 16.32 -6.30
CA ILE A 12 -2.69 15.46 -5.34
C ILE A 12 -1.22 15.86 -5.32
N GLY A 13 -0.66 16.20 -6.47
CA GLY A 13 0.71 16.71 -6.55
C GLY A 13 0.89 18.03 -5.80
N GLU A 14 -0.10 18.90 -5.79
CA GLU A 14 -0.12 20.13 -5.01
C GLU A 14 -0.36 19.88 -3.52
N LEU A 15 -1.25 18.95 -3.16
CA LEU A 15 -1.48 18.51 -1.79
C LEU A 15 -0.23 17.86 -1.17
N LEU A 16 0.53 17.09 -1.96
CA LEU A 16 1.81 16.53 -1.52
C LEU A 16 2.89 17.59 -1.28
N LYS A 17 2.83 18.70 -2.03
CA LYS A 17 3.73 19.86 -1.87
C LYS A 17 3.26 20.81 -0.79
N GLY A 18 1.96 20.84 -0.50
CA GLY A 18 1.37 21.68 0.54
C GLY A 18 1.78 21.22 1.93
N LYS A 19 2.22 22.14 2.77
CA LYS A 19 2.50 21.91 4.19
C LYS A 19 1.21 21.80 5.04
N GLY A 20 0.05 21.66 4.41
CA GLY A 20 -1.25 21.71 5.07
C GLY A 20 -1.81 20.33 5.43
N ASP A 21 -2.76 20.32 6.36
CA ASP A 21 -3.49 19.15 6.86
C ASP A 21 -4.35 18.45 5.79
N GLY A 22 -4.67 19.15 4.70
CA GLY A 22 -5.57 18.65 3.66
C GLY A 22 -5.16 17.33 2.99
N PHE A 23 -3.88 16.98 2.99
CA PHE A 23 -3.46 15.68 2.47
C PHE A 23 -3.77 14.54 3.46
N TRP A 24 -3.57 14.78 4.76
CA TRP A 24 -4.01 13.85 5.79
C TRP A 24 -5.51 13.60 5.69
N ASP A 25 -6.31 14.66 5.67
CA ASP A 25 -7.78 14.57 5.63
C ASP A 25 -8.26 13.77 4.42
N LYS A 26 -7.61 13.95 3.27
CA LYS A 26 -7.95 13.23 2.05
C LYS A 26 -7.63 11.74 2.13
N VAL A 27 -6.44 11.37 2.63
CA VAL A 27 -6.05 9.95 2.78
C VAL A 27 -6.91 9.30 3.86
N TYR A 28 -7.18 10.00 4.95
CA TYR A 28 -8.06 9.57 6.02
C TYR A 28 -9.48 9.28 5.50
N TYR A 29 -10.05 10.21 4.71
CA TYR A 29 -11.35 10.04 4.10
C TYR A 29 -11.40 8.84 3.14
N TRP A 30 -10.38 8.64 2.33
CA TRP A 30 -10.30 7.47 1.45
C TRP A 30 -10.29 6.16 2.22
N HIS A 31 -9.53 6.09 3.30
CA HIS A 31 -9.43 4.88 4.11
C HIS A 31 -10.70 4.62 4.90
N HIS A 32 -11.14 5.58 5.71
CA HIS A 32 -12.22 5.38 6.68
C HIS A 32 -13.62 5.47 6.07
N ASN A 33 -13.83 6.39 5.13
CA ASN A 33 -15.16 6.67 4.57
C ASN A 33 -15.41 5.96 3.24
N GLN A 34 -14.44 5.94 2.34
CA GLN A 34 -14.58 5.28 1.05
C GLN A 34 -14.09 3.83 1.04
N LYS A 35 -13.57 3.33 2.15
CA LYS A 35 -13.05 1.96 2.29
C LYS A 35 -12.06 1.58 1.18
N CYS A 36 -11.23 2.55 0.77
CA CYS A 36 -10.21 2.28 -0.23
C CYS A 36 -9.11 1.37 0.33
N LEU A 37 -8.70 0.40 -0.46
CA LEU A 37 -7.42 -0.29 -0.25
C LEU A 37 -6.30 0.67 -0.64
N LEU A 38 -5.34 0.85 0.26
CA LEU A 38 -4.25 1.79 0.07
C LEU A 38 -2.91 1.07 -0.06
N GLY A 39 -2.13 1.49 -1.02
CA GLY A 39 -0.75 1.04 -1.20
C GLY A 39 0.18 2.23 -1.39
N CYS A 40 1.44 2.05 -1.08
CA CYS A 40 2.44 3.11 -1.24
C CYS A 40 3.78 2.57 -1.74
N SER A 41 4.59 3.44 -2.31
CA SER A 41 5.92 3.07 -2.79
C SER A 41 6.89 4.23 -2.71
N ILE A 42 8.18 3.90 -2.69
CA ILE A 42 9.28 4.83 -2.75
C ILE A 42 9.93 4.70 -4.13
N GLN A 43 9.82 5.73 -4.95
CA GLN A 43 10.51 5.77 -6.23
C GLN A 43 11.84 6.53 -6.12
N PRO A 44 12.89 6.08 -6.81
CA PRO A 44 14.14 6.79 -6.82
C PRO A 44 14.00 8.17 -7.46
N ASP A 45 14.73 9.14 -6.96
CA ASP A 45 14.87 10.44 -7.61
C ASP A 45 15.54 10.23 -9.00
N PRO A 46 14.86 10.56 -10.10
CA PRO A 46 15.43 10.40 -11.44
C PRO A 46 16.75 11.12 -11.65
N LYS A 47 16.96 12.20 -10.91
CA LYS A 47 18.20 13.01 -10.99
C LYS A 47 19.37 12.40 -10.24
N LYS A 48 19.12 11.54 -9.26
CA LYS A 48 20.13 10.90 -8.41
C LYS A 48 20.41 9.45 -8.78
N SER A 49 19.49 8.82 -9.49
CA SER A 49 19.62 7.41 -9.89
C SER A 49 20.50 7.28 -11.13
N LYS A 50 21.77 6.97 -10.93
CA LYS A 50 22.72 6.64 -12.01
C LYS A 50 22.54 5.21 -12.54
N THR A 51 21.72 4.37 -11.93
CA THR A 51 21.51 2.99 -12.30
C THR A 51 20.13 2.81 -12.94
N GLY A 52 20.12 2.64 -14.25
CA GLY A 52 18.94 2.32 -15.05
C GLY A 52 18.38 0.90 -14.85
N GLY A 53 18.68 0.25 -13.75
CA GLY A 53 18.20 -1.09 -13.42
C GLY A 53 16.97 -1.07 -12.51
N GLY A 54 15.98 -1.90 -12.81
CA GLY A 54 14.75 -2.08 -12.03
C GLY A 54 14.95 -2.81 -10.70
N VAL A 55 16.10 -2.71 -10.06
CA VAL A 55 16.44 -3.44 -8.84
C VAL A 55 15.99 -2.64 -7.60
N GLU A 56 15.38 -3.31 -6.65
CA GLU A 56 15.08 -2.77 -5.33
C GLU A 56 16.36 -2.42 -4.58
N ALA A 57 16.38 -1.26 -3.94
CA ALA A 57 17.53 -0.80 -3.19
C ALA A 57 17.11 -0.18 -1.85
N SER A 58 17.97 -0.28 -0.85
CA SER A 58 17.74 0.35 0.45
C SER A 58 17.79 1.87 0.35
N VAL A 59 16.86 2.54 1.02
CA VAL A 59 16.86 4.00 1.19
C VAL A 59 17.20 4.39 2.62
N GLY A 60 17.63 3.44 3.44
CA GLY A 60 17.89 3.61 4.86
C GLY A 60 16.67 3.28 5.71
N GLN A 61 16.89 3.21 7.02
CA GLN A 61 15.84 2.96 8.02
C GLN A 61 14.96 1.72 7.71
N GLY A 62 15.54 0.67 7.13
CA GLY A 62 14.82 -0.56 6.78
C GLY A 62 13.99 -0.50 5.50
N LEU A 63 13.79 0.68 4.92
CA LEU A 63 12.93 0.87 3.76
C LEU A 63 13.63 0.58 2.42
N LYS A 64 12.83 0.21 1.43
CA LYS A 64 13.26 -0.12 0.05
C LYS A 64 12.59 0.79 -0.97
N GLN A 65 13.36 1.26 -1.94
CA GLN A 65 12.81 1.89 -3.15
C GLN A 65 12.45 0.86 -4.22
N ARG A 66 11.56 1.23 -5.15
CA ARG A 66 11.02 0.36 -6.21
C ARG A 66 10.30 -0.87 -5.66
N HIS A 67 9.76 -0.72 -4.47
CA HIS A 67 9.05 -1.74 -3.74
C HIS A 67 7.67 -1.22 -3.35
N ALA A 68 6.67 -2.07 -3.39
CA ALA A 68 5.32 -1.73 -3.01
C ALA A 68 5.05 -2.16 -1.58
N TYR A 69 4.39 -1.31 -0.82
CA TYR A 69 3.93 -1.56 0.54
C TYR A 69 2.42 -1.39 0.61
N SER A 70 1.77 -2.12 1.52
CA SER A 70 0.39 -1.86 1.88
C SER A 70 0.33 -0.79 2.98
N LEU A 71 -0.59 0.16 2.86
CA LEU A 71 -0.96 1.07 3.93
C LEU A 71 -2.20 0.50 4.61
N LEU A 72 -2.03 -0.14 5.76
CA LEU A 72 -3.06 -0.92 6.44
C LEU A 72 -4.04 -0.05 7.22
N GLY A 73 -3.55 1.06 7.79
CA GLY A 73 -4.38 1.96 8.57
C GLY A 73 -3.70 3.30 8.81
N LEU A 74 -4.50 4.29 9.16
CA LEU A 74 -4.04 5.60 9.59
C LEU A 74 -5.02 6.18 10.60
N ASN A 75 -4.49 6.68 11.72
CA ASN A 75 -5.28 7.24 12.80
C ASN A 75 -4.54 8.39 13.48
N GLU A 76 -5.31 9.33 14.02
CA GLU A 76 -4.81 10.37 14.92
C GLU A 76 -5.01 9.86 16.35
N ILE A 77 -3.92 9.69 17.08
CA ILE A 77 -3.90 9.12 18.44
C ILE A 77 -3.53 10.23 19.41
N THR A 78 -4.31 10.36 20.46
CA THR A 78 -4.15 11.36 21.51
C THR A 78 -3.66 10.73 22.81
N GLY A 79 -3.19 11.56 23.75
CA GLY A 79 -2.73 11.09 25.06
C GLY A 79 -1.41 10.32 25.03
N LEU A 80 -0.61 10.54 23.99
CA LEU A 80 0.70 9.89 23.83
C LEU A 80 1.80 10.58 24.65
N THR A 81 2.81 9.81 25.03
CA THR A 81 4.05 10.31 25.61
C THR A 81 5.12 10.39 24.51
N VAL A 82 5.56 11.60 24.20
CA VAL A 82 6.54 11.86 23.14
C VAL A 82 7.63 12.80 23.66
N ASP A 83 8.90 12.38 23.57
CA ASP A 83 10.06 13.17 24.05
C ASP A 83 9.90 13.65 25.52
N GLY A 84 9.33 12.81 26.37
CA GLY A 84 9.07 13.13 27.79
C GLY A 84 7.88 14.06 28.02
N LYS A 85 7.16 14.48 26.98
CA LYS A 85 5.90 15.22 27.08
C LYS A 85 4.74 14.24 27.04
N THR A 86 3.78 14.43 27.93
CA THR A 86 2.54 13.66 27.98
C THR A 86 1.42 14.40 27.25
N ASP A 87 0.36 13.66 26.91
CA ASP A 87 -0.85 14.18 26.27
C ASP A 87 -0.63 14.75 24.86
N GLU A 88 0.38 14.25 24.16
CA GLU A 88 0.65 14.61 22.77
C GLU A 88 -0.29 13.88 21.81
N THR A 89 -0.55 14.53 20.68
CA THR A 89 -1.34 13.96 19.58
C THR A 89 -0.44 13.67 18.39
N VAL A 90 -0.49 12.44 17.88
CA VAL A 90 0.32 12.01 16.73
C VAL A 90 -0.54 11.33 15.70
N ARG A 91 -0.35 11.69 14.44
CA ARG A 91 -0.90 11.00 13.29
C ARG A 91 0.00 9.82 12.94
N LEU A 92 -0.49 8.61 13.16
CA LEU A 92 0.23 7.38 12.88
C LEU A 92 -0.31 6.68 11.64
N VAL A 93 0.57 6.01 10.93
CA VAL A 93 0.23 5.10 9.84
C VAL A 93 0.78 3.71 10.16
N ARG A 94 0.01 2.66 9.83
CA ARG A 94 0.46 1.27 9.84
C ARG A 94 0.73 0.83 8.41
N VAL A 95 1.96 0.43 8.15
CA VAL A 95 2.44 0.03 6.82
C VAL A 95 2.90 -1.42 6.88
N ARG A 96 2.72 -2.17 5.80
CA ARG A 96 3.21 -3.55 5.72
C ARG A 96 4.09 -3.77 4.50
N ASN A 97 5.26 -4.32 4.74
CA ASN A 97 6.11 -4.89 3.72
C ASN A 97 5.58 -6.27 3.32
N PRO A 98 5.18 -6.51 2.05
CA PRO A 98 4.64 -7.80 1.63
C PRO A 98 5.62 -8.97 1.75
N TRP A 99 6.90 -8.70 1.92
CA TRP A 99 7.89 -9.74 2.19
C TRP A 99 7.75 -10.39 3.57
N GLY A 100 7.01 -9.76 4.51
CA GLY A 100 6.90 -10.22 5.89
C GLY A 100 8.15 -9.94 6.73
N PHE A 101 9.05 -9.09 6.27
CA PHE A 101 10.26 -8.64 6.98
C PHE A 101 10.82 -7.37 6.33
N GLY A 102 11.81 -6.74 6.96
CA GLY A 102 12.42 -5.50 6.47
C GLY A 102 11.53 -4.31 6.72
N GLU A 103 11.45 -3.93 7.99
CA GLU A 103 10.56 -2.94 8.54
C GLU A 103 11.26 -1.61 8.78
N TRP A 104 10.48 -0.59 9.01
CA TRP A 104 10.94 0.71 9.46
C TRP A 104 11.67 0.60 10.80
N THR A 105 12.81 1.31 10.96
CA THR A 105 13.63 1.29 12.17
C THR A 105 13.72 2.65 12.85
N GLY A 106 12.91 3.62 12.42
CA GLY A 106 12.84 4.93 13.05
C GLY A 106 11.81 5.00 14.16
N ARG A 107 11.38 6.23 14.49
CA ARG A 107 10.36 6.47 15.53
C ARG A 107 9.06 5.73 15.21
N TRP A 108 8.40 5.21 16.23
CA TRP A 108 7.18 4.42 16.17
C TRP A 108 7.35 3.03 15.52
N SER A 109 8.59 2.63 15.17
CA SER A 109 8.86 1.25 14.77
C SER A 109 8.68 0.30 15.95
N ASP A 110 8.55 -0.99 15.67
CA ASP A 110 8.34 -2.05 16.66
C ASP A 110 9.35 -2.05 17.81
N ASP A 111 10.61 -1.74 17.52
CA ASP A 111 11.69 -1.68 18.51
C ASP A 111 11.90 -0.27 19.10
N SER A 112 11.07 0.72 18.71
CA SER A 112 11.25 2.10 19.18
C SER A 112 10.77 2.29 20.62
N PRO A 113 11.41 3.17 21.40
CA PRO A 113 10.93 3.52 22.74
C PRO A 113 9.52 4.07 22.76
N GLU A 114 9.14 4.85 21.74
CA GLU A 114 7.81 5.45 21.62
C GLU A 114 6.73 4.39 21.49
N PHE A 115 6.94 3.37 20.64
CA PHE A 115 5.97 2.30 20.45
C PHE A 115 5.89 1.37 21.66
N ASN A 116 7.04 1.09 22.30
CA ASN A 116 7.10 0.19 23.45
C ASN A 116 6.79 0.87 24.80
N ASP A 117 6.48 2.16 24.82
CA ASP A 117 5.93 2.81 25.99
C ASP A 117 4.54 2.22 26.32
N PRO A 118 4.30 1.71 27.55
CA PRO A 118 3.04 1.04 27.88
C PRO A 118 1.79 1.91 27.71
N ASN A 119 1.89 3.23 27.98
CA ASN A 119 0.80 4.15 27.75
C ASN A 119 0.54 4.32 26.26
N ASN A 120 1.58 4.53 25.48
CA ASN A 120 1.47 4.71 24.03
C ASN A 120 0.88 3.47 23.36
N LEU A 121 1.37 2.28 23.69
CA LEU A 121 0.85 1.03 23.14
C LEU A 121 -0.65 0.86 23.48
N LYS A 122 -1.05 1.20 24.69
CA LYS A 122 -2.45 1.19 25.10
C LYS A 122 -3.29 2.16 24.25
N GLN A 123 -2.86 3.43 24.12
CA GLN A 123 -3.59 4.44 23.34
C GLN A 123 -3.69 4.03 21.86
N ILE A 124 -2.61 3.54 21.26
CA ILE A 124 -2.59 3.06 19.88
C ILE A 124 -3.59 1.90 19.69
N THR A 125 -3.63 0.96 20.62
CA THR A 125 -4.53 -0.20 20.55
C THR A 125 -6.00 0.18 20.73
N GLU A 126 -6.30 1.08 21.68
CA GLU A 126 -7.67 1.45 22.04
C GLU A 126 -8.31 2.45 21.07
N GLN A 127 -7.53 3.38 20.51
CA GLN A 127 -8.05 4.44 19.66
C GLN A 127 -7.91 4.12 18.16
N GLY A 128 -6.98 3.24 17.77
CA GLY A 128 -6.67 2.99 16.39
C GLY A 128 -7.57 1.94 15.73
N ASN A 129 -8.03 2.22 14.52
CA ASN A 129 -8.56 1.22 13.60
C ASN A 129 -7.46 0.86 12.60
N TRP A 130 -6.82 -0.30 12.79
CA TRP A 130 -5.61 -0.69 12.07
C TRP A 130 -5.82 -1.80 11.03
N GLY A 131 -7.04 -2.12 10.69
CA GLY A 131 -7.45 -3.14 9.73
C GLY A 131 -8.61 -3.98 10.24
N ASP A 132 -9.28 -4.69 9.33
CA ASP A 132 -10.52 -5.43 9.64
C ASP A 132 -10.29 -6.82 10.27
N ASP A 133 -9.07 -7.26 10.41
CA ASP A 133 -8.70 -8.64 10.76
C ASP A 133 -8.64 -8.89 12.27
N GLY A 134 -8.91 -7.88 13.08
CA GLY A 134 -8.85 -8.02 14.54
C GLY A 134 -7.45 -8.39 15.06
N GLU A 135 -6.44 -8.25 14.22
CA GLU A 135 -5.04 -8.43 14.63
C GLU A 135 -4.72 -7.45 15.74
N LYS A 136 -4.27 -7.99 16.84
CA LYS A 136 -3.78 -7.18 17.95
C LYS A 136 -2.60 -6.34 17.47
N VAL A 137 -2.57 -5.11 17.93
CA VAL A 137 -1.40 -4.26 17.79
C VAL A 137 -0.32 -4.84 18.72
N GLU A 138 0.61 -5.57 18.15
CA GLU A 138 1.72 -6.17 18.88
C GLU A 138 3.04 -5.72 18.23
N SER A 139 4.08 -5.57 19.06
CA SER A 139 5.43 -5.40 18.56
C SER A 139 5.91 -6.76 18.01
N ASN A 140 5.93 -6.90 16.69
CA ASN A 140 6.37 -8.11 16.01
C ASN A 140 7.21 -7.78 14.77
N SER A 141 8.47 -7.57 14.95
CA SER A 141 9.44 -7.24 13.90
C SER A 141 9.60 -8.30 12.79
N LYS A 142 8.75 -9.34 12.76
CA LYS A 142 8.85 -10.46 11.82
C LYS A 142 7.60 -10.68 10.95
N ASP A 143 6.62 -9.79 11.02
CA ASP A 143 5.40 -9.89 10.20
C ASP A 143 5.38 -8.91 9.03
N GLY A 144 6.36 -8.02 8.98
CA GLY A 144 6.51 -6.99 7.97
C GLY A 144 5.65 -5.75 8.19
N ALA A 145 4.81 -5.74 9.23
CA ALA A 145 3.99 -4.58 9.56
C ALA A 145 4.69 -3.70 10.59
N PHE A 146 4.60 -2.40 10.45
CA PHE A 146 5.25 -1.44 11.33
C PHE A 146 4.46 -0.14 11.38
N PHE A 147 4.69 0.62 12.44
CA PHE A 147 4.15 1.96 12.59
C PHE A 147 5.19 3.03 12.26
N MET A 148 4.72 4.17 11.81
CA MET A 148 5.52 5.38 11.67
C MET A 148 4.62 6.61 11.75
N SER A 149 5.22 7.77 12.04
CA SER A 149 4.48 9.03 11.96
C SER A 149 4.09 9.32 10.51
N PHE A 150 2.94 9.97 10.31
CA PHE A 150 2.52 10.42 8.98
C PHE A 150 3.53 11.37 8.35
N ASP A 151 4.23 12.17 9.16
CA ASP A 151 5.27 13.08 8.68
C ASP A 151 6.49 12.33 8.15
N ASP A 152 6.94 11.29 8.86
CA ASP A 152 8.01 10.43 8.36
C ASP A 152 7.54 9.65 7.12
N TRP A 153 6.32 9.14 7.11
CA TRP A 153 5.76 8.48 5.95
C TRP A 153 5.78 9.40 4.72
N ARG A 154 5.33 10.64 4.84
CA ARG A 154 5.39 11.65 3.76
C ARG A 154 6.80 12.01 3.31
N LYS A 155 7.76 11.91 4.21
CA LYS A 155 9.18 12.21 3.91
C LYS A 155 9.81 11.13 3.03
N TYR A 156 9.46 9.87 3.26
CA TYR A 156 10.08 8.74 2.57
C TYR A 156 9.27 8.26 1.37
N TYR A 157 7.96 8.12 1.50
CA TYR A 157 7.11 7.61 0.43
C TYR A 157 6.79 8.68 -0.60
N THR A 158 6.90 8.31 -1.87
CA THR A 158 6.73 9.23 -3.00
C THR A 158 5.43 9.00 -3.77
N HIS A 159 4.82 7.82 -3.63
CA HIS A 159 3.61 7.43 -4.34
C HIS A 159 2.62 6.79 -3.37
N LEU A 160 1.36 7.13 -3.54
CA LEU A 160 0.22 6.53 -2.87
C LEU A 160 -0.74 6.02 -3.94
N PHE A 161 -1.22 4.80 -3.77
CA PHE A 161 -2.21 4.15 -4.61
C PHE A 161 -3.47 3.95 -3.79
N ALA A 162 -4.62 4.32 -4.35
CA ALA A 162 -5.90 4.10 -3.73
C ALA A 162 -6.80 3.34 -4.71
N VAL A 163 -7.31 2.21 -4.28
CA VAL A 163 -8.25 1.39 -5.04
C VAL A 163 -9.54 1.32 -4.24
N ARG A 164 -10.62 1.80 -4.83
CA ARG A 164 -11.94 1.70 -4.23
C ARG A 164 -12.46 0.29 -4.39
N ASP A 165 -13.01 -0.26 -3.31
CA ASP A 165 -13.70 -1.54 -3.37
C ASP A 165 -14.92 -1.46 -4.30
N PHE A 166 -15.33 -2.60 -4.82
CA PHE A 166 -16.51 -2.67 -5.69
C PHE A 166 -17.76 -2.37 -4.85
N PRO A 167 -18.66 -1.50 -5.34
CA PRO A 167 -19.95 -1.30 -4.71
C PRO A 167 -20.76 -2.62 -4.62
N ASP A 168 -21.62 -2.74 -3.61
CA ASP A 168 -22.42 -3.96 -3.33
C ASP A 168 -23.30 -4.38 -4.51
N GLU A 169 -23.67 -3.45 -5.40
CA GLU A 169 -24.44 -3.72 -6.62
C GLU A 169 -23.65 -4.43 -7.72
N TYR A 170 -22.32 -4.59 -7.57
CA TYR A 170 -21.49 -5.28 -8.54
C TYR A 170 -21.53 -6.80 -8.30
N SER A 171 -21.76 -7.54 -9.36
CA SER A 171 -21.69 -9.00 -9.33
C SER A 171 -20.29 -9.47 -9.73
N GLY A 172 -19.74 -10.39 -8.95
CA GLY A 172 -18.45 -10.99 -9.23
C GLY A 172 -18.59 -12.45 -9.70
N TRP A 173 -17.72 -12.88 -10.59
CA TRP A 173 -17.56 -14.28 -10.97
C TRP A 173 -16.14 -14.73 -10.67
N ARG A 174 -16.03 -15.98 -10.24
CA ARG A 174 -14.75 -16.62 -10.03
C ARG A 174 -14.55 -17.69 -11.08
N LEU A 175 -13.47 -17.59 -11.83
CA LEU A 175 -12.98 -18.65 -12.72
C LEU A 175 -11.72 -19.25 -12.07
N THR A 176 -11.66 -20.59 -12.10
CA THR A 176 -10.51 -21.33 -11.58
C THR A 176 -9.80 -22.03 -12.71
N GLY A 177 -8.48 -22.04 -12.67
CA GLY A 177 -7.62 -22.77 -13.57
C GLY A 177 -6.38 -23.21 -12.83
N GLU A 178 -5.67 -24.18 -13.38
CA GLU A 178 -4.41 -24.66 -12.83
C GLU A 178 -3.33 -24.74 -13.91
N TRP A 179 -2.10 -24.62 -13.51
CA TRP A 179 -0.96 -24.96 -14.33
C TRP A 179 -0.61 -26.43 -14.14
N SER A 180 -0.74 -27.20 -15.21
CA SER A 180 -0.23 -28.57 -15.30
C SER A 180 1.09 -28.58 -16.07
N PRO A 181 1.81 -29.70 -16.13
CA PRO A 181 2.98 -29.82 -16.98
C PRO A 181 2.75 -29.41 -18.45
N ASP A 182 1.53 -29.62 -18.96
CA ASP A 182 1.17 -29.31 -20.36
C ASP A 182 0.71 -27.84 -20.53
N THR A 183 0.28 -27.18 -19.47
CA THR A 183 -0.28 -25.84 -19.50
C THR A 183 0.60 -24.79 -18.81
N ALA A 184 1.73 -25.19 -18.23
CA ALA A 184 2.70 -24.28 -17.63
C ALA A 184 3.66 -23.71 -18.70
N GLY A 185 3.14 -22.83 -19.54
CA GLY A 185 3.86 -22.29 -20.71
C GLY A 185 4.96 -21.27 -20.40
N GLY A 186 5.04 -20.79 -19.15
CA GLY A 186 6.02 -19.80 -18.73
C GLY A 186 5.70 -18.37 -19.18
N ASN A 187 6.68 -17.49 -19.12
CA ASN A 187 6.51 -16.09 -19.48
C ASN A 187 6.48 -15.84 -21.00
N ASN A 188 6.14 -14.64 -21.42
CA ASN A 188 5.96 -14.22 -22.81
C ASN A 188 7.23 -14.32 -23.71
N LYS A 189 8.40 -14.60 -23.14
CA LYS A 189 9.64 -14.83 -23.89
C LYS A 189 9.82 -16.30 -24.32
N ARG A 190 8.98 -17.21 -23.80
CA ARG A 190 9.01 -18.63 -24.13
C ARG A 190 8.05 -18.94 -25.27
N LYS A 191 8.47 -19.86 -26.16
CA LYS A 191 7.62 -20.33 -27.27
C LYS A 191 6.35 -21.02 -26.78
N THR A 192 6.40 -21.61 -25.59
CA THR A 192 5.30 -22.30 -24.92
C THR A 192 4.33 -21.37 -24.18
N TRP A 193 4.59 -20.06 -24.13
CA TRP A 193 3.71 -19.10 -23.44
C TRP A 193 2.24 -19.21 -23.84
N ALA A 194 1.96 -19.56 -25.10
CA ALA A 194 0.62 -19.74 -25.63
C ALA A 194 -0.14 -20.91 -24.99
N SER A 195 0.55 -21.85 -24.32
CA SER A 195 -0.06 -22.98 -23.61
C SER A 195 -0.59 -22.63 -22.23
N ASN A 196 -0.29 -21.43 -21.70
CA ASN A 196 -0.83 -21.00 -20.42
C ASN A 196 -2.38 -20.97 -20.46
N PRO A 197 -3.06 -21.25 -19.33
CA PRO A 197 -4.51 -21.12 -19.23
C PRO A 197 -4.97 -19.73 -19.65
N ARG A 198 -6.01 -19.67 -20.48
CA ARG A 198 -6.58 -18.40 -20.98
C ARG A 198 -8.08 -18.40 -20.76
N PHE A 199 -8.60 -17.24 -20.38
CA PHE A 199 -10.02 -17.00 -20.20
C PHE A 199 -10.44 -15.88 -21.16
N ASN A 200 -11.50 -16.11 -21.90
CA ASN A 200 -12.11 -15.09 -22.75
C ASN A 200 -13.34 -14.55 -22.04
N PHE A 201 -13.47 -13.23 -21.97
CA PHE A 201 -14.63 -12.55 -21.40
C PHE A 201 -15.33 -11.75 -22.49
N GLU A 202 -16.65 -11.84 -22.51
CA GLU A 202 -17.50 -10.96 -23.29
C GLU A 202 -18.37 -10.14 -22.33
N VAL A 203 -18.25 -8.82 -22.38
CA VAL A 203 -19.10 -7.90 -21.61
C VAL A 203 -20.26 -7.48 -22.49
N ARG A 204 -21.47 -7.95 -22.18
CA ARG A 204 -22.71 -7.57 -22.84
C ARG A 204 -23.49 -6.63 -21.91
N GLY A 205 -23.78 -5.41 -22.34
CA GLY A 205 -24.63 -4.48 -21.59
C GLY A 205 -24.50 -3.04 -22.03
N GLY A 206 -25.62 -2.33 -22.07
CA GLY A 206 -25.75 -0.91 -22.49
C GLY A 206 -25.39 0.12 -21.42
N GLY A 207 -24.61 -0.21 -20.42
CA GLY A 207 -24.03 0.74 -19.46
C GLY A 207 -22.69 1.24 -19.98
N ARG A 208 -22.30 2.49 -19.66
CA ARG A 208 -20.96 3.00 -19.92
C ARG A 208 -19.93 2.05 -19.32
N ALA A 209 -19.44 1.12 -20.12
CA ALA A 209 -18.24 0.38 -19.78
C ALA A 209 -17.10 1.41 -19.72
N LEU A 210 -16.60 1.69 -18.54
CA LEU A 210 -15.29 2.27 -18.39
C LEU A 210 -14.35 1.25 -19.03
N GLY A 211 -13.84 1.59 -20.22
CA GLY A 211 -13.21 0.70 -21.17
C GLY A 211 -12.24 -0.28 -20.55
N CYS A 212 -12.67 -1.52 -20.46
CA CYS A 212 -11.80 -2.67 -20.46
C CYS A 212 -11.93 -3.31 -21.85
N GLY A 213 -10.93 -3.10 -22.66
CA GLY A 213 -10.65 -4.00 -23.78
C GLY A 213 -10.39 -5.42 -23.26
N PRO A 214 -10.20 -6.43 -24.14
CA PRO A 214 -9.97 -7.81 -23.70
C PRO A 214 -8.82 -7.83 -22.68
N VAL A 215 -9.14 -8.10 -21.44
CA VAL A 215 -8.16 -8.25 -20.37
C VAL A 215 -7.62 -9.67 -20.49
N ALA A 216 -6.46 -9.82 -21.09
CA ALA A 216 -5.63 -10.98 -20.84
C ALA A 216 -5.03 -10.77 -19.44
N LEU A 217 -5.50 -11.52 -18.47
CA LEU A 217 -4.84 -11.59 -17.17
C LEU A 217 -3.56 -12.41 -17.34
N ASP A 218 -2.44 -11.73 -17.57
CA ASP A 218 -1.13 -12.32 -17.42
C ASP A 218 -0.88 -12.50 -15.93
N LEU A 219 -1.15 -13.69 -15.42
CA LEU A 219 -0.75 -14.04 -14.07
C LEU A 219 0.78 -14.21 -14.05
N PRO A 220 1.48 -13.62 -13.08
CA PRO A 220 2.92 -13.75 -12.99
C PRO A 220 3.30 -15.22 -12.77
N SER A 221 4.33 -15.65 -13.49
CA SER A 221 4.98 -16.93 -13.21
C SER A 221 5.61 -16.91 -11.83
N LEU A 222 5.23 -17.86 -10.99
CA LEU A 222 5.97 -18.23 -9.77
C LEU A 222 7.39 -18.70 -10.11
#